data_40128e99f453c12bd6ab6d50d39a770e
#
_entry.id   40128e99f453c12bd6ab6d50d39a770e
#
_cell.length_a   1.000
_cell.length_b   1.000
_cell.length_c   1.000
_cell.angle_alpha   90.00
_cell.angle_beta   90.00
_cell.angle_gamma   90.00
#
_symmetry.space_group_name_H-M   'P 1'
#
loop_
_entity.id
_entity.type
_entity.pdbx_description
1 polymer ?
#
loop_
_entity_poly.entity_id
_entity_poly.type
_entity_poly.pdbx_seq_one_letter_code
_entity_poly.pdbx_strand_id
1 'polypeptide(L)'
;MAHTKTVEWTRVSTPSELGAAIEGGELAIEVAGTLKGMQMITLAPGVRLRGGRLEFGAKGVRLTRDNILEDVTIATAEHEVAILNDTSFADLGTLTLRGVRTTGQVLLLAREAVRSGHVQVEGLTIESAELRGRSERPHGFGVDAMQGAFTLWNQQPDPAVEITAELMDVAAGSADAPVRGSGVFVGGHGDANGFADGGRVRLTTLRTGEIHADGGIPAGTDLISGGVFVVSGVVVDQVLNTGPVTAYGPNDMVLDNWGQVQSWITTAAVTSYGPSGIGFVNFGDIDRLDVRAPISTHGVGAGGFTVCDGSLRSASIDSISTTGDGAVGIQVSRELPELEVRGDLITTGGTGTSLVSGEQVQPSAIALSVKSGGRIGQAFIGGKIATYGPHLVTVEVDGEIGSLTVDGGIHAEGEGSGGIRYRPGLDLTGIVITAASGDTRLLIP
;
A
#
# COMPACT_ATOMS: atom_id res chain seq x y z
N MET A 1 12.25 -37.95 -23.68
CA MET A 1 11.54 -36.87 -24.37
C MET A 1 10.11 -36.89 -23.84
N ALA A 2 9.76 -35.95 -22.96
CA ALA A 2 8.38 -35.82 -22.48
C ALA A 2 7.53 -35.27 -23.66
N HIS A 3 6.56 -36.02 -24.12
CA HIS A 3 5.55 -35.55 -25.05
C HIS A 3 4.76 -34.45 -24.34
N THR A 4 5.00 -33.19 -24.69
CA THR A 4 4.11 -32.07 -24.36
C THR A 4 2.77 -32.38 -25.01
N LYS A 5 1.79 -32.88 -24.27
CA LYS A 5 0.41 -33.00 -24.76
C LYS A 5 -0.05 -31.58 -25.11
N THR A 6 -0.32 -31.35 -26.37
CA THR A 6 -0.95 -30.11 -26.84
C THR A 6 -2.32 -30.03 -26.17
N VAL A 7 -2.58 -28.97 -25.41
CA VAL A 7 -3.90 -28.75 -24.81
C VAL A 7 -4.85 -28.41 -25.92
N GLU A 8 -5.90 -29.20 -26.10
CA GLU A 8 -6.97 -28.88 -27.03
C GLU A 8 -7.92 -27.86 -26.42
N TRP A 9 -8.18 -26.75 -27.11
CA TRP A 9 -8.98 -25.66 -26.61
C TRP A 9 -10.37 -25.68 -27.26
N THR A 10 -11.42 -25.73 -26.44
CA THR A 10 -12.80 -25.53 -26.87
C THR A 10 -13.05 -24.04 -27.09
N ARG A 11 -13.20 -23.64 -28.36
CA ARG A 11 -13.42 -22.24 -28.72
C ARG A 11 -14.89 -21.89 -28.60
N VAL A 12 -15.19 -20.78 -27.91
CA VAL A 12 -16.56 -20.28 -27.69
C VAL A 12 -16.65 -18.81 -28.12
N SER A 13 -17.77 -18.43 -28.71
CA SER A 13 -18.03 -17.10 -29.27
C SER A 13 -19.36 -16.48 -28.79
N THR A 14 -20.14 -17.23 -28.02
CA THR A 14 -21.43 -16.81 -27.46
C THR A 14 -21.54 -17.19 -25.97
N PRO A 15 -22.34 -16.48 -25.15
CA PRO A 15 -22.62 -16.88 -23.77
C PRO A 15 -23.16 -18.32 -23.64
N SER A 16 -24.00 -18.73 -24.58
CA SER A 16 -24.58 -20.09 -24.60
C SER A 16 -23.51 -21.17 -24.83
N GLU A 17 -22.58 -20.93 -25.77
CA GLU A 17 -21.46 -21.86 -26.01
C GLU A 17 -20.53 -21.95 -24.77
N LEU A 18 -20.25 -20.83 -24.11
CA LEU A 18 -19.45 -20.84 -22.89
C LEU A 18 -20.17 -21.62 -21.78
N GLY A 19 -21.46 -21.40 -21.58
CA GLY A 19 -22.27 -22.17 -20.63
C GLY A 19 -22.22 -23.66 -20.90
N ALA A 20 -22.46 -24.05 -22.17
CA ALA A 20 -22.42 -25.46 -22.60
C ALA A 20 -21.01 -26.09 -22.39
N ALA A 21 -19.94 -25.36 -22.66
CA ALA A 21 -18.56 -25.83 -22.42
C ALA A 21 -18.29 -26.08 -20.92
N ILE A 22 -18.72 -25.16 -20.06
CA ILE A 22 -18.58 -25.31 -18.60
C ILE A 22 -19.42 -26.49 -18.09
N GLU A 23 -20.69 -26.61 -18.49
CA GLU A 23 -21.58 -27.71 -18.12
C GLU A 23 -21.10 -29.06 -18.69
N GLY A 24 -20.50 -29.04 -19.88
CA GLY A 24 -19.88 -30.20 -20.52
C GLY A 24 -18.58 -30.66 -19.87
N GLY A 25 -18.02 -29.89 -18.93
CA GLY A 25 -16.79 -30.23 -18.22
C GLY A 25 -15.52 -29.99 -19.03
N GLU A 26 -15.55 -29.10 -20.00
CA GLU A 26 -14.36 -28.71 -20.76
C GLU A 26 -13.32 -28.06 -19.86
N LEU A 27 -12.08 -28.58 -19.92
CA LEU A 27 -10.99 -28.11 -19.07
C LEU A 27 -10.18 -26.95 -19.67
N ALA A 28 -10.31 -26.70 -20.97
CA ALA A 28 -9.58 -25.63 -21.64
C ALA A 28 -10.52 -24.89 -22.60
N ILE A 29 -10.86 -23.66 -22.24
CA ILE A 29 -11.86 -22.86 -22.97
C ILE A 29 -11.19 -21.58 -23.49
N GLU A 30 -11.33 -21.35 -24.81
CA GLU A 30 -10.86 -20.12 -25.47
C GLU A 30 -12.03 -19.24 -25.86
N VAL A 31 -12.10 -18.04 -25.31
CA VAL A 31 -13.14 -17.05 -25.67
C VAL A 31 -12.73 -16.28 -26.92
N ALA A 32 -13.58 -16.27 -27.92
CA ALA A 32 -13.37 -15.51 -29.14
C ALA A 32 -14.25 -14.26 -29.16
N GLY A 33 -13.60 -13.08 -29.11
CA GLY A 33 -14.30 -11.79 -29.17
C GLY A 33 -14.87 -11.36 -27.82
N THR A 34 -16.06 -10.74 -27.83
CA THR A 34 -16.72 -10.19 -26.63
C THR A 34 -18.04 -10.90 -26.36
N LEU A 35 -18.17 -11.52 -25.19
CA LEU A 35 -19.41 -12.13 -24.72
C LEU A 35 -20.12 -11.16 -23.75
N LYS A 36 -21.32 -10.71 -24.11
CA LYS A 36 -22.10 -9.70 -23.36
C LYS A 36 -23.29 -10.30 -22.62
N GLY A 37 -23.69 -9.61 -21.54
CA GLY A 37 -24.89 -9.97 -20.76
C GLY A 37 -24.72 -11.27 -19.99
N MET A 38 -23.48 -11.58 -19.63
CA MET A 38 -23.13 -12.78 -18.85
C MET A 38 -23.74 -12.74 -17.46
N GLN A 39 -24.21 -13.90 -17.00
CA GLN A 39 -24.39 -14.15 -15.57
C GLN A 39 -23.08 -14.66 -14.97
N MET A 40 -22.92 -14.53 -13.64
CA MET A 40 -21.76 -15.07 -12.95
C MET A 40 -21.51 -16.53 -13.34
N ILE A 41 -20.29 -16.85 -13.71
CA ILE A 41 -19.87 -18.21 -13.98
C ILE A 41 -18.98 -18.75 -12.86
N THR A 42 -19.09 -20.06 -12.61
CA THR A 42 -18.19 -20.78 -11.70
C THR A 42 -17.37 -21.78 -12.52
N LEU A 43 -16.06 -21.66 -12.44
CA LEU A 43 -15.16 -22.58 -13.12
C LEU A 43 -15.01 -23.85 -12.27
N ALA A 44 -15.20 -25.02 -12.84
CA ALA A 44 -14.90 -26.28 -12.17
C ALA A 44 -13.38 -26.41 -11.88
N PRO A 45 -12.97 -27.26 -10.93
CA PRO A 45 -11.56 -27.48 -10.63
C PRO A 45 -10.73 -27.83 -11.89
N GLY A 46 -9.58 -27.17 -12.02
CA GLY A 46 -8.64 -27.38 -13.11
C GLY A 46 -9.00 -26.69 -14.44
N VAL A 47 -10.13 -26.01 -14.53
CA VAL A 47 -10.53 -25.29 -15.77
C VAL A 47 -9.58 -24.11 -16.02
N ARG A 48 -9.14 -24.03 -17.28
CA ARG A 48 -8.38 -22.93 -17.86
C ARG A 48 -9.27 -22.15 -18.82
N LEU A 49 -9.31 -20.83 -18.63
CA LEU A 49 -10.07 -19.91 -19.48
C LEU A 49 -9.12 -18.84 -20.02
N ARG A 50 -9.12 -18.65 -21.35
CA ARG A 50 -8.28 -17.62 -21.97
C ARG A 50 -8.99 -16.81 -23.04
N GLY A 51 -8.41 -15.64 -23.31
CA GLY A 51 -8.75 -14.80 -24.46
C GLY A 51 -10.05 -14.03 -24.29
N GLY A 52 -10.29 -13.14 -25.24
CA GLY A 52 -11.52 -12.38 -25.37
C GLY A 52 -11.88 -11.46 -24.23
N ARG A 53 -13.15 -11.06 -24.21
CA ARG A 53 -13.75 -10.18 -23.20
C ARG A 53 -15.08 -10.74 -22.72
N LEU A 54 -15.26 -10.84 -21.42
CA LEU A 54 -16.50 -11.27 -20.77
C LEU A 54 -17.13 -10.07 -20.06
N GLU A 55 -18.37 -9.69 -20.42
CA GLU A 55 -19.12 -8.59 -19.83
C GLU A 55 -20.30 -9.12 -19.01
N PHE A 56 -20.24 -8.90 -17.70
CA PHE A 56 -21.18 -9.41 -16.71
C PHE A 56 -22.14 -8.32 -16.24
N GLY A 57 -23.40 -8.70 -15.97
CA GLY A 57 -24.39 -7.82 -15.39
C GLY A 57 -24.23 -7.61 -13.87
N ALA A 58 -23.52 -8.52 -13.21
CA ALA A 58 -23.22 -8.50 -11.77
C ALA A 58 -21.82 -9.09 -11.54
N LYS A 59 -21.64 -9.97 -10.53
CA LYS A 59 -20.35 -10.65 -10.28
C LYS A 59 -19.89 -11.43 -11.49
N GLY A 60 -18.56 -11.49 -11.68
CA GLY A 60 -17.95 -12.08 -12.86
C GLY A 60 -17.63 -13.56 -12.71
N VAL A 61 -16.34 -13.91 -12.56
CA VAL A 61 -15.85 -15.29 -12.57
C VAL A 61 -15.55 -15.75 -11.15
N ARG A 62 -16.18 -16.86 -10.74
CA ARG A 62 -15.87 -17.57 -9.50
C ARG A 62 -14.88 -18.70 -9.79
N LEU A 63 -13.73 -18.65 -9.14
CA LEU A 63 -12.69 -19.68 -9.17
C LEU A 63 -12.94 -20.69 -8.07
N THR A 64 -12.57 -21.94 -8.30
CA THR A 64 -12.69 -23.02 -7.32
C THR A 64 -11.31 -23.55 -6.88
N ARG A 65 -10.72 -24.43 -7.67
CA ARG A 65 -9.43 -25.06 -7.40
C ARG A 65 -8.62 -25.22 -8.68
N ASP A 66 -7.32 -24.90 -8.64
CA ASP A 66 -6.39 -25.08 -9.76
C ASP A 66 -6.85 -24.39 -11.07
N ASN A 67 -7.57 -23.27 -10.95
CA ASN A 67 -8.05 -22.53 -12.13
C ASN A 67 -6.99 -21.57 -12.66
N ILE A 68 -7.02 -21.40 -13.98
CA ILE A 68 -6.14 -20.46 -14.70
C ILE A 68 -7.00 -19.51 -15.55
N LEU A 69 -6.82 -18.21 -15.36
CA LEU A 69 -7.30 -17.16 -16.24
C LEU A 69 -6.10 -16.57 -16.98
N GLU A 70 -6.15 -16.55 -18.32
CA GLU A 70 -5.02 -16.14 -19.14
C GLU A 70 -5.45 -15.21 -20.27
N ASP A 71 -4.80 -14.05 -20.40
CA ASP A 71 -5.02 -13.06 -21.49
C ASP A 71 -6.52 -12.74 -21.71
N VAL A 72 -7.29 -12.61 -20.62
CA VAL A 72 -8.74 -12.39 -20.66
C VAL A 72 -9.12 -11.08 -20.00
N THR A 73 -10.11 -10.38 -20.55
CA THR A 73 -10.73 -9.22 -19.94
C THR A 73 -12.06 -9.60 -19.29
N ILE A 74 -12.21 -9.31 -17.99
CA ILE A 74 -13.42 -9.56 -17.21
C ILE A 74 -14.00 -8.22 -16.77
N ALA A 75 -15.13 -7.83 -17.32
CA ALA A 75 -15.76 -6.55 -17.07
C ALA A 75 -17.07 -6.73 -16.29
N THR A 76 -17.17 -6.06 -15.16
CA THR A 76 -18.39 -5.92 -14.36
C THR A 76 -18.67 -4.43 -14.14
N ALA A 77 -19.74 -4.07 -13.44
CA ALA A 77 -19.86 -2.74 -12.89
C ALA A 77 -18.75 -2.51 -11.85
N GLU A 78 -18.28 -1.28 -11.70
CA GLU A 78 -17.14 -0.94 -10.82
C GLU A 78 -17.31 -1.37 -9.36
N HIS A 79 -18.55 -1.34 -8.85
CA HIS A 79 -18.88 -1.76 -7.49
C HIS A 79 -19.03 -3.28 -7.32
N GLU A 80 -18.96 -4.05 -8.40
CA GLU A 80 -19.08 -5.50 -8.38
C GLU A 80 -17.72 -6.19 -8.24
N VAL A 81 -17.76 -7.50 -8.00
CA VAL A 81 -16.56 -8.34 -7.95
C VAL A 81 -16.37 -9.03 -9.28
N ALA A 82 -15.31 -8.69 -9.98
CA ALA A 82 -14.98 -9.28 -11.28
C ALA A 82 -14.44 -10.72 -11.16
N ILE A 83 -13.58 -10.95 -10.18
CA ILE A 83 -13.00 -12.27 -9.91
C ILE A 83 -13.10 -12.55 -8.42
N LEU A 84 -13.61 -13.72 -8.05
CA LEU A 84 -13.67 -14.19 -6.67
C LEU A 84 -13.36 -15.68 -6.60
N ASN A 85 -13.00 -16.19 -5.42
CA ASN A 85 -12.92 -17.64 -5.21
C ASN A 85 -14.16 -18.17 -4.49
N ASP A 86 -14.42 -19.47 -4.65
CA ASP A 86 -15.41 -20.22 -3.89
C ASP A 86 -14.82 -20.62 -2.54
N THR A 87 -15.40 -20.12 -1.47
CA THR A 87 -14.93 -20.38 -0.10
C THR A 87 -15.40 -21.71 0.49
N SER A 88 -16.18 -22.50 -0.26
CA SER A 88 -16.58 -23.86 0.14
C SER A 88 -15.50 -24.93 -0.08
N PHE A 89 -14.44 -24.61 -0.82
CA PHE A 89 -13.31 -25.52 -1.05
C PHE A 89 -12.29 -25.40 0.08
N ALA A 90 -11.90 -26.52 0.68
CA ALA A 90 -10.89 -26.50 1.75
C ALA A 90 -9.47 -26.21 1.25
N ASP A 91 -9.19 -26.56 0.01
CA ASP A 91 -7.91 -26.32 -0.66
C ASP A 91 -8.17 -25.70 -2.04
N LEU A 92 -7.65 -24.51 -2.27
CA LEU A 92 -7.80 -23.79 -3.55
C LEU A 92 -6.83 -24.30 -4.63
N GLY A 93 -5.88 -25.19 -4.26
CA GLY A 93 -4.78 -25.55 -5.17
C GLY A 93 -4.00 -24.30 -5.59
N THR A 94 -3.75 -24.16 -6.89
CA THR A 94 -3.13 -22.95 -7.43
C THR A 94 -4.14 -22.17 -8.28
N LEU A 95 -4.46 -20.95 -7.86
CA LEU A 95 -5.24 -19.99 -8.65
C LEU A 95 -4.28 -19.08 -9.42
N THR A 96 -4.35 -19.11 -10.76
CA THR A 96 -3.43 -18.36 -11.62
C THR A 96 -4.17 -17.28 -12.42
N LEU A 97 -3.69 -16.04 -12.32
CA LEU A 97 -4.14 -14.91 -13.13
C LEU A 97 -2.95 -14.41 -13.95
N ARG A 98 -2.99 -14.57 -15.27
CA ARG A 98 -1.91 -14.15 -16.17
C ARG A 98 -2.43 -13.27 -17.30
N GLY A 99 -1.87 -12.05 -17.43
CA GLY A 99 -2.29 -11.10 -18.46
C GLY A 99 -3.77 -10.70 -18.36
N VAL A 100 -4.31 -10.66 -17.13
CA VAL A 100 -5.75 -10.42 -16.89
C VAL A 100 -6.04 -8.94 -16.73
N ARG A 101 -7.14 -8.49 -17.34
CA ARG A 101 -7.67 -7.14 -17.15
C ARG A 101 -9.06 -7.20 -16.54
N THR A 102 -9.35 -6.29 -15.59
CA THR A 102 -10.69 -6.25 -14.98
C THR A 102 -11.23 -4.83 -14.88
N THR A 103 -12.55 -4.72 -14.95
CA THR A 103 -13.35 -3.67 -14.32
C THR A 103 -14.11 -4.32 -13.16
N GLY A 104 -14.04 -3.73 -11.97
CA GLY A 104 -14.52 -4.36 -10.73
C GLY A 104 -13.40 -5.05 -9.94
N GLN A 105 -13.69 -5.38 -8.71
CA GLN A 105 -12.74 -5.90 -7.71
C GLN A 105 -12.26 -7.32 -8.05
N VAL A 106 -10.99 -7.61 -7.79
CA VAL A 106 -10.48 -8.98 -7.63
C VAL A 106 -10.41 -9.28 -6.14
N LEU A 107 -11.23 -10.23 -5.66
CA LEU A 107 -11.43 -10.53 -4.25
C LEU A 107 -11.19 -12.01 -3.96
N LEU A 108 -10.04 -12.33 -3.38
CA LEU A 108 -9.65 -13.69 -3.01
C LEU A 108 -9.62 -13.81 -1.48
N LEU A 109 -10.47 -14.67 -0.93
CA LEU A 109 -10.68 -14.80 0.51
C LEU A 109 -10.39 -16.22 1.00
N ALA A 110 -9.59 -16.35 2.05
CA ALA A 110 -9.55 -17.58 2.85
C ALA A 110 -10.46 -17.40 4.07
N ARG A 111 -11.68 -17.92 3.96
CA ARG A 111 -12.68 -17.99 5.03
C ARG A 111 -13.51 -19.24 4.88
N GLU A 112 -14.44 -19.49 5.77
CA GLU A 112 -15.33 -20.66 5.77
C GLU A 112 -14.54 -21.98 5.71
N ALA A 113 -14.61 -22.73 4.61
CA ALA A 113 -13.92 -23.99 4.45
C ALA A 113 -12.44 -23.87 4.07
N VAL A 114 -12.00 -22.75 3.49
CA VAL A 114 -10.64 -22.58 2.95
C VAL A 114 -9.59 -22.72 4.05
N ARG A 115 -8.61 -23.63 3.84
CA ARG A 115 -7.49 -23.89 4.77
C ARG A 115 -6.12 -23.76 4.10
N SER A 116 -6.07 -23.88 2.77
CA SER A 116 -4.82 -23.81 2.00
C SER A 116 -5.07 -23.33 0.58
N GLY A 117 -4.02 -22.87 -0.07
CA GLY A 117 -4.02 -22.48 -1.47
C GLY A 117 -2.80 -21.67 -1.82
N HIS A 118 -2.55 -21.56 -3.13
CA HIS A 118 -1.53 -20.71 -3.71
C HIS A 118 -2.15 -19.76 -4.72
N VAL A 119 -1.79 -18.47 -4.67
CA VAL A 119 -2.25 -17.46 -5.62
C VAL A 119 -1.06 -16.98 -6.44
N GLN A 120 -1.13 -17.18 -7.75
CA GLN A 120 -0.12 -16.72 -8.70
C GLN A 120 -0.70 -15.66 -9.61
N VAL A 121 -0.10 -14.48 -9.62
CA VAL A 121 -0.48 -13.36 -10.49
C VAL A 121 0.72 -12.94 -11.32
N GLU A 122 0.54 -12.85 -12.64
CA GLU A 122 1.53 -12.38 -13.60
C GLU A 122 0.87 -11.37 -14.56
N GLY A 123 0.95 -10.07 -14.24
CA GLY A 123 0.30 -9.05 -15.06
C GLY A 123 -1.21 -8.99 -14.86
N LEU A 124 -1.64 -8.30 -13.82
CA LEU A 124 -3.04 -7.99 -13.56
C LEU A 124 -3.25 -6.48 -13.63
N THR A 125 -4.18 -6.03 -14.47
CA THR A 125 -4.58 -4.62 -14.53
C THR A 125 -6.04 -4.48 -14.12
N ILE A 126 -6.32 -3.74 -13.05
CA ILE A 126 -7.67 -3.39 -12.63
C ILE A 126 -7.93 -1.95 -13.08
N GLU A 127 -8.71 -1.80 -14.16
CA GLU A 127 -8.93 -0.49 -14.82
C GLU A 127 -9.74 0.46 -13.92
N SER A 128 -10.75 -0.07 -13.23
CA SER A 128 -11.55 0.67 -12.26
C SER A 128 -12.18 -0.28 -11.23
N ALA A 129 -12.39 0.22 -10.01
CA ALA A 129 -13.15 -0.47 -8.96
C ALA A 129 -13.71 0.55 -7.97
N GLU A 130 -14.90 0.28 -7.43
CA GLU A 130 -15.59 1.09 -6.42
C GLU A 130 -15.79 0.26 -5.15
N LEU A 131 -15.03 0.54 -4.11
CA LEU A 131 -14.94 -0.28 -2.90
C LEU A 131 -15.52 0.42 -1.65
N ARG A 132 -15.91 1.68 -1.76
CA ARG A 132 -16.42 2.47 -0.61
C ARG A 132 -17.64 1.85 0.04
N GLY A 133 -18.43 1.08 -0.71
CA GLY A 133 -19.57 0.31 -0.20
C GLY A 133 -19.23 -1.01 0.50
N ARG A 134 -17.95 -1.42 0.55
CA ARG A 134 -17.55 -2.65 1.26
C ARG A 134 -17.59 -2.42 2.76
N SER A 135 -18.31 -3.29 3.48
CA SER A 135 -18.49 -3.20 4.93
C SER A 135 -17.43 -3.99 5.71
N GLU A 136 -16.91 -5.06 5.14
CA GLU A 136 -15.85 -5.86 5.78
C GLU A 136 -14.52 -5.11 5.67
N ARG A 137 -13.95 -4.76 6.82
CA ARG A 137 -12.70 -4.00 6.94
C ARG A 137 -11.88 -4.54 8.09
N PRO A 138 -10.57 -4.77 7.95
CA PRO A 138 -9.74 -5.03 9.12
C PRO A 138 -9.64 -3.77 9.96
N HIS A 139 -9.69 -3.94 11.27
CA HIS A 139 -9.44 -2.90 12.25
C HIS A 139 -8.05 -3.12 12.86
N GLY A 140 -7.28 -2.07 13.05
CA GLY A 140 -5.99 -2.12 13.72
C GLY A 140 -5.42 -0.74 13.94
N PHE A 141 -4.59 -0.60 14.95
CA PHE A 141 -3.93 0.67 15.29
C PHE A 141 -4.89 1.87 15.40
N GLY A 142 -6.17 1.59 15.78
CA GLY A 142 -7.21 2.59 15.97
C GLY A 142 -7.93 3.04 14.70
N VAL A 143 -7.74 2.37 13.57
CA VAL A 143 -8.38 2.70 12.29
C VAL A 143 -8.93 1.47 11.58
N ASP A 144 -9.92 1.68 10.72
CA ASP A 144 -10.40 0.69 9.76
C ASP A 144 -9.68 0.89 8.41
N ALA A 145 -9.21 -0.19 7.79
CA ALA A 145 -8.60 -0.12 6.45
C ALA A 145 -9.58 -0.58 5.36
N MET A 146 -9.69 0.20 4.29
CA MET A 146 -10.50 -0.17 3.12
C MET A 146 -9.83 -1.28 2.32
N GLN A 147 -10.64 -2.23 1.83
CA GLN A 147 -10.19 -3.24 0.88
C GLN A 147 -9.60 -2.60 -0.39
N GLY A 148 -8.75 -3.37 -1.08
CA GLY A 148 -8.15 -2.99 -2.35
C GLY A 148 -8.94 -3.43 -3.58
N ALA A 149 -8.69 -2.76 -4.71
CA ALA A 149 -9.14 -3.22 -6.01
C ALA A 149 -8.63 -4.65 -6.28
N PHE A 150 -7.40 -4.95 -5.90
CA PHE A 150 -6.92 -6.30 -5.64
C PHE A 150 -6.94 -6.56 -4.14
N THR A 151 -7.64 -7.60 -3.70
CA THR A 151 -7.69 -8.05 -2.31
C THR A 151 -7.37 -9.54 -2.23
N LEU A 152 -6.33 -9.88 -1.49
CA LEU A 152 -6.05 -11.24 -0.99
C LEU A 152 -6.09 -11.20 0.52
N TRP A 153 -7.08 -11.85 1.15
CA TRP A 153 -7.29 -11.74 2.59
C TRP A 153 -7.56 -13.09 3.24
N ASN A 154 -6.70 -13.50 4.16
CA ASN A 154 -6.91 -14.66 4.99
C ASN A 154 -7.62 -14.26 6.30
N GLN A 155 -8.91 -14.50 6.37
CA GLN A 155 -9.79 -14.18 7.50
C GLN A 155 -9.95 -15.35 8.49
N GLN A 156 -9.16 -16.41 8.36
CA GLN A 156 -9.25 -17.57 9.23
C GLN A 156 -8.67 -17.26 10.61
N PRO A 157 -9.41 -17.55 11.70
CA PRO A 157 -8.90 -17.34 13.05
C PRO A 157 -7.85 -18.38 13.47
N ASP A 158 -7.71 -19.47 12.72
CA ASP A 158 -6.75 -20.55 13.00
C ASP A 158 -5.36 -20.16 12.45
N PRO A 159 -4.34 -20.01 13.30
CA PRO A 159 -2.98 -19.63 12.86
C PRO A 159 -2.26 -20.73 12.06
N ALA A 160 -2.81 -21.94 12.00
CA ALA A 160 -2.30 -23.01 11.14
C ALA A 160 -2.73 -22.85 9.67
N VAL A 161 -3.68 -21.97 9.37
CA VAL A 161 -4.13 -21.70 8.01
C VAL A 161 -3.18 -20.71 7.33
N GLU A 162 -2.52 -21.16 6.28
CA GLU A 162 -1.62 -20.33 5.48
C GLU A 162 -2.04 -20.35 4.01
N ILE A 163 -2.15 -19.16 3.43
CA ILE A 163 -2.27 -18.96 1.97
C ILE A 163 -0.92 -18.44 1.48
N THR A 164 -0.38 -19.07 0.45
CA THR A 164 0.85 -18.60 -0.19
C THR A 164 0.53 -17.81 -1.45
N ALA A 165 1.39 -16.85 -1.82
CA ALA A 165 1.20 -16.10 -3.05
C ALA A 165 2.52 -15.61 -3.67
N GLU A 166 2.44 -15.40 -4.99
CA GLU A 166 3.40 -14.63 -5.78
C GLU A 166 2.62 -13.67 -6.67
N LEU A 167 2.78 -12.38 -6.41
CA LEU A 167 2.02 -11.33 -7.07
C LEU A 167 2.96 -10.45 -7.90
N MET A 168 2.91 -10.63 -9.22
CA MET A 168 3.81 -9.97 -10.15
C MET A 168 3.02 -9.04 -11.08
N ASP A 169 3.42 -7.75 -11.10
CA ASP A 169 2.87 -6.72 -11.99
C ASP A 169 1.36 -6.48 -11.80
N VAL A 170 0.97 -6.20 -10.55
CA VAL A 170 -0.40 -5.76 -10.24
C VAL A 170 -0.50 -4.25 -10.41
N ALA A 171 -1.39 -3.79 -11.28
CA ALA A 171 -1.69 -2.38 -11.52
C ALA A 171 -3.16 -2.08 -11.25
N ALA A 172 -3.48 -0.88 -10.74
CA ALA A 172 -4.85 -0.50 -10.42
C ALA A 172 -5.09 1.01 -10.65
N GLY A 173 -6.16 1.31 -11.36
CA GLY A 173 -6.56 2.66 -11.72
C GLY A 173 -5.61 3.35 -12.70
N SER A 174 -5.88 4.61 -12.93
CA SER A 174 -5.05 5.55 -13.69
C SER A 174 -5.19 6.95 -13.10
N ALA A 175 -4.37 7.89 -13.54
CA ALA A 175 -4.45 9.28 -13.07
C ALA A 175 -5.83 9.91 -13.32
N ASP A 176 -6.47 9.58 -14.45
CA ASP A 176 -7.79 10.10 -14.81
C ASP A 176 -8.94 9.31 -14.17
N ALA A 177 -8.68 8.07 -13.75
CA ALA A 177 -9.68 7.16 -13.19
C ALA A 177 -9.05 6.32 -12.04
N PRO A 178 -8.76 6.93 -10.88
CA PRO A 178 -8.25 6.19 -9.73
C PRO A 178 -9.31 5.21 -9.21
N VAL A 179 -8.89 4.06 -8.70
CA VAL A 179 -9.80 3.14 -8.02
C VAL A 179 -10.35 3.80 -6.75
N ARG A 180 -11.61 3.53 -6.43
CA ARG A 180 -12.31 4.12 -5.29
C ARG A 180 -12.22 3.19 -4.08
N GLY A 181 -11.18 3.35 -3.29
CA GLY A 181 -10.72 2.52 -2.18
C GLY A 181 -9.22 2.34 -2.24
N SER A 182 -8.70 1.26 -1.68
CA SER A 182 -7.27 0.97 -1.79
C SER A 182 -6.94 0.34 -3.16
N GLY A 183 -5.70 0.48 -3.61
CA GLY A 183 -5.22 -0.16 -4.83
C GLY A 183 -5.00 -1.66 -4.64
N VAL A 184 -3.99 -2.01 -3.86
CA VAL A 184 -3.61 -3.39 -3.53
C VAL A 184 -3.71 -3.59 -2.02
N PHE A 185 -4.40 -4.63 -1.62
CA PHE A 185 -4.59 -5.02 -0.22
C PHE A 185 -4.24 -6.50 -0.06
N VAL A 186 -3.26 -6.80 0.78
CA VAL A 186 -2.93 -8.16 1.19
C VAL A 186 -3.01 -8.22 2.71
N GLY A 187 -3.83 -9.12 3.26
CA GLY A 187 -4.07 -9.24 4.69
C GLY A 187 -4.13 -10.68 5.18
N GLY A 188 -3.62 -10.92 6.37
CA GLY A 188 -3.94 -12.07 7.19
C GLY A 188 -4.99 -11.73 8.22
N HIS A 189 -5.16 -12.58 9.22
CA HIS A 189 -6.03 -12.33 10.35
C HIS A 189 -5.28 -11.53 11.42
N GLY A 190 -5.90 -10.45 11.90
CA GLY A 190 -5.36 -9.60 12.95
C GLY A 190 -6.40 -9.32 14.02
N ASP A 191 -5.92 -9.06 15.24
CA ASP A 191 -6.75 -8.63 16.37
C ASP A 191 -7.18 -7.16 16.24
N ALA A 192 -8.01 -6.69 17.16
CA ALA A 192 -8.49 -5.31 17.18
C ALA A 192 -7.38 -4.25 17.43
N ASN A 193 -6.16 -4.67 17.82
CA ASN A 193 -5.03 -3.78 17.98
C ASN A 193 -4.14 -3.73 16.72
N GLY A 194 -4.42 -4.58 15.73
CA GLY A 194 -3.65 -4.67 14.50
C GLY A 194 -2.53 -5.72 14.52
N PHE A 195 -2.44 -6.57 15.55
CA PHE A 195 -1.45 -7.63 15.62
C PHE A 195 -1.98 -8.94 15.03
N ALA A 196 -1.09 -9.69 14.38
CA ALA A 196 -1.43 -10.98 13.79
C ALA A 196 -1.79 -12.02 14.88
N ASP A 197 -2.98 -12.61 14.80
CA ASP A 197 -3.48 -13.58 15.80
C ASP A 197 -4.16 -14.81 15.18
N GLY A 198 -4.15 -14.97 13.86
CA GLY A 198 -4.78 -16.08 13.15
C GLY A 198 -4.08 -16.44 11.84
N GLY A 199 -4.88 -16.75 10.82
CA GLY A 199 -4.41 -17.19 9.51
C GLY A 199 -3.48 -16.20 8.82
N ARG A 200 -2.51 -16.71 8.09
CA ARG A 200 -1.43 -15.91 7.48
C ARG A 200 -1.49 -15.94 5.97
N VAL A 201 -0.94 -14.88 5.37
CA VAL A 201 -0.59 -14.85 3.95
C VAL A 201 0.93 -14.72 3.82
N ARG A 202 1.56 -15.67 3.15
CA ARG A 202 2.99 -15.65 2.87
C ARG A 202 3.24 -15.36 1.40
N LEU A 203 3.98 -14.30 1.12
CA LEU A 203 4.40 -13.95 -0.23
C LEU A 203 5.91 -14.07 -0.39
N THR A 204 6.34 -14.63 -1.53
CA THR A 204 7.73 -14.48 -1.98
C THR A 204 7.94 -13.09 -2.58
N THR A 205 7.00 -12.62 -3.37
CA THR A 205 7.07 -11.31 -4.03
C THR A 205 5.67 -10.66 -4.12
N LEU A 206 5.63 -9.37 -3.81
CA LEU A 206 4.56 -8.46 -4.18
C LEU A 206 5.15 -7.38 -5.08
N ARG A 207 4.99 -7.51 -6.39
CA ARG A 207 5.42 -6.50 -7.36
C ARG A 207 4.23 -5.75 -7.92
N THR A 208 4.24 -4.43 -7.82
CA THR A 208 3.20 -3.57 -8.39
C THR A 208 3.75 -2.75 -9.56
N GLY A 209 2.90 -2.53 -10.56
CA GLY A 209 3.06 -1.50 -11.56
C GLY A 209 2.51 -0.16 -11.05
N GLU A 210 1.88 0.59 -11.94
CA GLU A 210 1.24 1.86 -11.63
C GLU A 210 -0.03 1.64 -10.78
N ILE A 211 -0.17 2.42 -9.68
CA ILE A 211 -1.32 2.38 -8.78
C ILE A 211 -1.85 3.81 -8.58
N HIS A 212 -3.15 3.99 -8.81
CA HIS A 212 -3.87 5.22 -8.51
C HIS A 212 -5.09 4.90 -7.66
N ALA A 213 -5.13 5.43 -6.43
CA ALA A 213 -6.16 5.16 -5.44
C ALA A 213 -6.76 6.45 -4.87
N ASP A 214 -8.07 6.43 -4.61
CA ASP A 214 -8.80 7.51 -3.94
C ASP A 214 -9.87 6.88 -3.04
N GLY A 215 -9.64 6.88 -1.74
CA GLY A 215 -10.59 6.36 -0.76
C GLY A 215 -11.90 7.12 -0.71
N GLY A 216 -11.88 8.40 -1.10
CA GLY A 216 -13.05 9.28 -0.98
C GLY A 216 -13.56 9.34 0.46
N ILE A 217 -12.65 9.26 1.43
CA ILE A 217 -12.96 9.16 2.86
C ILE A 217 -13.40 10.52 3.38
N PRO A 218 -14.52 10.63 4.10
CA PRO A 218 -14.87 11.89 4.76
C PRO A 218 -13.83 12.27 5.82
N ALA A 219 -13.45 13.54 5.86
CA ALA A 219 -12.53 14.04 6.87
C ALA A 219 -13.04 13.72 8.30
N GLY A 220 -12.13 13.35 9.20
CA GLY A 220 -12.44 13.09 10.61
C GLY A 220 -13.02 11.72 10.91
N THR A 221 -12.93 10.78 10.00
CA THR A 221 -13.25 9.37 10.26
C THR A 221 -11.99 8.56 10.54
N ASP A 222 -12.10 7.51 11.36
CA ASP A 222 -11.03 6.55 11.64
C ASP A 222 -10.94 5.48 10.53
N LEU A 223 -11.07 5.92 9.27
CA LEU A 223 -11.00 5.09 8.09
C LEU A 223 -9.81 5.52 7.25
N ILE A 224 -9.06 4.55 6.76
CA ILE A 224 -7.92 4.78 5.86
C ILE A 224 -8.07 3.97 4.58
N SER A 225 -7.48 4.45 3.51
CA SER A 225 -7.23 3.69 2.28
C SER A 225 -5.83 4.01 1.76
N GLY A 226 -5.43 3.46 0.63
CA GLY A 226 -4.13 3.80 0.07
C GLY A 226 -3.75 3.02 -1.18
N GLY A 227 -2.51 3.20 -1.58
CA GLY A 227 -1.99 2.54 -2.78
C GLY A 227 -1.72 1.07 -2.55
N VAL A 228 -0.82 0.74 -1.63
CA VAL A 228 -0.40 -0.64 -1.35
C VAL A 228 -0.39 -0.89 0.16
N PHE A 229 -1.25 -1.80 0.61
CA PHE A 229 -1.35 -2.24 2.00
C PHE A 229 -0.84 -3.67 2.19
N VAL A 230 0.16 -3.82 3.05
CA VAL A 230 0.59 -5.08 3.65
C VAL A 230 0.06 -5.10 5.08
N VAL A 231 -1.04 -5.83 5.31
CA VAL A 231 -1.78 -5.78 6.58
C VAL A 231 -1.32 -6.90 7.53
N SER A 232 -1.80 -6.87 8.76
CA SER A 232 -1.51 -7.86 9.82
C SER A 232 -1.58 -9.30 9.32
N GLY A 233 -0.71 -10.17 9.82
CA GLY A 233 -0.66 -11.59 9.42
C GLY A 233 -0.05 -11.86 8.04
N VAL A 234 0.44 -10.83 7.36
CA VAL A 234 1.21 -11.00 6.11
C VAL A 234 2.69 -11.11 6.43
N VAL A 235 3.35 -12.06 5.77
CA VAL A 235 4.81 -12.19 5.73
C VAL A 235 5.25 -12.16 4.28
N VAL A 236 6.10 -11.21 3.91
CA VAL A 236 6.56 -11.06 2.54
C VAL A 236 8.07 -10.90 2.46
N ASP A 237 8.72 -11.67 1.56
CA ASP A 237 10.17 -11.59 1.37
C ASP A 237 10.53 -10.29 0.63
N GLN A 238 9.79 -9.94 -0.43
CA GLN A 238 10.03 -8.72 -1.18
C GLN A 238 8.75 -8.00 -1.61
N VAL A 239 8.63 -6.72 -1.27
CA VAL A 239 7.71 -5.77 -1.92
C VAL A 239 8.50 -4.91 -2.89
N LEU A 240 8.04 -4.79 -4.13
CA LEU A 240 8.70 -4.03 -5.20
C LEU A 240 7.68 -3.18 -5.96
N ASN A 241 7.68 -1.86 -5.75
CA ASN A 241 6.88 -0.93 -6.53
C ASN A 241 7.72 -0.44 -7.72
N THR A 242 7.37 -0.86 -8.94
CA THR A 242 8.10 -0.50 -10.18
C THR A 242 7.44 0.65 -10.93
N GLY A 243 6.14 0.87 -10.73
CA GLY A 243 5.38 2.01 -11.24
C GLY A 243 5.06 3.02 -10.14
N PRO A 244 4.66 4.25 -10.51
CA PRO A 244 4.23 5.27 -9.56
C PRO A 244 3.07 4.76 -8.69
N VAL A 245 3.10 5.14 -7.41
CA VAL A 245 1.97 4.90 -6.50
C VAL A 245 1.45 6.26 -6.05
N THR A 246 0.19 6.56 -6.40
CA THR A 246 -0.43 7.85 -6.15
C THR A 246 -1.75 7.69 -5.41
N ALA A 247 -1.92 8.44 -4.33
CA ALA A 247 -3.16 8.52 -3.57
C ALA A 247 -3.73 9.94 -3.60
N TYR A 248 -5.05 10.06 -3.74
CA TYR A 248 -5.73 11.34 -3.99
C TYR A 248 -6.64 11.77 -2.85
N GLY A 249 -7.17 10.85 -2.09
CA GLY A 249 -8.19 11.10 -1.08
C GLY A 249 -7.62 11.48 0.30
N PRO A 250 -8.48 12.01 1.19
CA PRO A 250 -8.11 12.20 2.59
C PRO A 250 -7.80 10.87 3.28
N ASN A 251 -6.85 10.86 4.22
CA ASN A 251 -6.42 9.69 4.99
C ASN A 251 -5.95 8.51 4.10
N ASP A 252 -5.46 8.81 2.90
CA ASP A 252 -4.90 7.80 2.03
C ASP A 252 -3.42 7.57 2.35
N MET A 253 -3.08 6.36 2.79
CA MET A 253 -1.69 5.93 3.03
C MET A 253 -1.15 5.37 1.72
N VAL A 254 -0.19 6.06 1.07
CA VAL A 254 0.28 5.60 -0.26
C VAL A 254 0.90 4.22 -0.16
N LEU A 255 1.80 4.02 0.80
CA LEU A 255 2.40 2.72 1.13
C LEU A 255 2.26 2.50 2.64
N ASP A 256 1.64 1.39 3.03
CA ASP A 256 1.34 1.10 4.44
C ASP A 256 1.71 -0.34 4.82
N ASN A 257 2.43 -0.48 5.93
CA ASN A 257 2.85 -1.77 6.46
C ASN A 257 2.37 -2.01 7.89
N TRP A 258 1.56 -3.05 8.08
CA TRP A 258 1.16 -3.63 9.38
C TRP A 258 1.70 -5.06 9.55
N GLY A 259 2.31 -5.62 8.50
CA GLY A 259 2.81 -6.99 8.42
C GLY A 259 4.32 -7.09 8.68
N GLN A 260 4.88 -8.18 8.18
CA GLN A 260 6.32 -8.46 8.24
C GLN A 260 6.91 -8.46 6.84
N VAL A 261 7.84 -7.56 6.56
CA VAL A 261 8.47 -7.37 5.26
C VAL A 261 9.99 -7.49 5.38
N GLN A 262 10.60 -8.42 4.67
CA GLN A 262 12.06 -8.51 4.67
C GLN A 262 12.68 -7.34 3.87
N SER A 263 12.16 -7.04 2.68
CA SER A 263 12.65 -5.94 1.85
C SER A 263 11.50 -5.23 1.14
N TRP A 264 11.39 -3.91 1.32
CA TRP A 264 10.48 -3.06 0.55
C TRP A 264 11.28 -2.10 -0.32
N ILE A 265 11.13 -2.22 -1.63
CA ILE A 265 11.84 -1.40 -2.62
C ILE A 265 10.83 -0.66 -3.47
N THR A 266 11.03 0.65 -3.65
CA THR A 266 10.22 1.49 -4.53
C THR A 266 11.13 2.19 -5.52
N THR A 267 10.93 1.99 -6.82
CA THR A 267 11.78 2.55 -7.89
C THR A 267 11.11 3.68 -8.66
N ALA A 268 9.86 4.00 -8.33
CA ALA A 268 9.08 5.06 -8.95
C ALA A 268 8.48 5.99 -7.87
N ALA A 269 7.97 7.14 -8.27
CA ALA A 269 7.48 8.19 -7.36
C ALA A 269 6.34 7.70 -6.45
N VAL A 270 6.36 8.18 -5.21
CA VAL A 270 5.32 7.99 -4.19
C VAL A 270 4.67 9.34 -3.92
N THR A 271 3.38 9.48 -4.25
CA THR A 271 2.71 10.78 -4.19
C THR A 271 1.39 10.70 -3.45
N SER A 272 1.17 11.63 -2.49
CA SER A 272 -0.11 11.84 -1.82
C SER A 272 -0.62 13.27 -2.05
N TYR A 273 -1.87 13.39 -2.49
CA TYR A 273 -2.52 14.69 -2.68
C TYR A 273 -3.51 15.04 -1.58
N GLY A 274 -4.09 14.03 -0.92
CA GLY A 274 -5.16 14.21 0.04
C GLY A 274 -4.70 14.75 1.40
N PRO A 275 -5.60 15.43 2.14
CA PRO A 275 -5.35 15.81 3.53
C PRO A 275 -5.06 14.58 4.40
N SER A 276 -4.13 14.71 5.35
CA SER A 276 -3.72 13.64 6.27
C SER A 276 -3.21 12.37 5.58
N GLY A 277 -2.88 12.46 4.29
CA GLY A 277 -2.28 11.34 3.55
C GLY A 277 -0.78 11.18 3.88
N ILE A 278 -0.27 9.96 3.87
CA ILE A 278 1.13 9.67 4.19
C ILE A 278 1.78 8.92 3.02
N GLY A 279 2.99 9.36 2.64
CA GLY A 279 3.75 8.71 1.57
C GLY A 279 4.13 7.28 1.92
N PHE A 280 4.78 7.08 3.07
CA PHE A 280 5.08 5.76 3.63
C PHE A 280 4.83 5.75 5.13
N VAL A 281 4.07 4.77 5.61
CA VAL A 281 3.84 4.57 7.05
C VAL A 281 4.15 3.13 7.48
N ASN A 282 4.81 2.98 8.63
CA ASN A 282 5.11 1.68 9.22
C ASN A 282 4.49 1.53 10.61
N PHE A 283 3.74 0.44 10.78
CA PHE A 283 3.24 -0.08 12.05
C PHE A 283 3.73 -1.50 12.32
N GLY A 284 4.18 -2.22 11.27
CA GLY A 284 4.66 -3.59 11.34
C GLY A 284 6.19 -3.69 11.40
N ASP A 285 6.74 -4.79 10.93
CA ASP A 285 8.16 -5.04 10.95
C ASP A 285 8.76 -5.01 9.54
N ILE A 286 9.82 -4.24 9.34
CA ILE A 286 10.57 -4.19 8.08
C ILE A 286 12.06 -4.31 8.37
N ASP A 287 12.75 -5.25 7.68
CA ASP A 287 14.20 -5.31 7.77
C ASP A 287 14.86 -4.18 6.97
N ARG A 288 14.42 -3.95 5.74
CA ARG A 288 14.98 -2.94 4.85
C ARG A 288 13.92 -2.24 4.00
N LEU A 289 13.90 -0.91 4.10
CA LEU A 289 13.14 -0.03 3.20
C LEU A 289 14.13 0.72 2.28
N ASP A 290 13.88 0.71 0.95
CA ASP A 290 14.71 1.42 -0.03
C ASP A 290 13.81 2.13 -1.06
N VAL A 291 13.52 3.40 -0.82
CA VAL A 291 12.74 4.26 -1.71
C VAL A 291 13.70 5.02 -2.62
N ARG A 292 13.78 4.59 -3.89
CA ARG A 292 14.76 5.08 -4.88
C ARG A 292 14.23 6.21 -5.76
N ALA A 293 13.08 6.76 -5.41
CA ALA A 293 12.46 7.87 -6.10
C ALA A 293 11.83 8.82 -5.06
N PRO A 294 11.48 10.06 -5.44
CA PRO A 294 10.94 11.02 -4.50
C PRO A 294 9.65 10.57 -3.82
N ILE A 295 9.51 10.91 -2.53
CA ILE A 295 8.24 10.95 -1.82
C ILE A 295 7.75 12.39 -1.83
N SER A 296 6.53 12.63 -2.36
CA SER A 296 5.92 13.96 -2.42
C SER A 296 4.52 13.95 -1.81
N THR A 297 4.24 14.85 -0.87
CA THR A 297 2.90 14.98 -0.29
C THR A 297 2.43 16.43 -0.31
N HIS A 298 1.13 16.63 -0.58
CA HIS A 298 0.58 17.96 -0.87
C HIS A 298 -0.56 18.37 0.07
N GLY A 299 -1.20 17.41 0.75
CA GLY A 299 -2.36 17.65 1.59
C GLY A 299 -2.03 18.33 2.93
N VAL A 300 -3.00 19.05 3.49
CA VAL A 300 -2.90 19.59 4.86
C VAL A 300 -2.76 18.46 5.86
N GLY A 301 -1.82 18.55 6.80
CA GLY A 301 -1.55 17.52 7.81
C GLY A 301 -0.99 16.21 7.23
N ALA A 302 -0.52 16.20 5.99
CA ALA A 302 0.09 15.04 5.36
C ALA A 302 1.45 14.68 6.00
N GLY A 303 1.97 13.50 5.68
CA GLY A 303 3.30 13.05 6.12
C GLY A 303 4.10 12.48 4.95
N GLY A 304 5.41 12.73 4.91
CA GLY A 304 6.28 12.09 3.91
C GLY A 304 6.56 10.64 4.28
N PHE A 305 7.26 10.44 5.39
CA PHE A 305 7.64 9.13 5.92
C PHE A 305 7.41 9.07 7.42
N THR A 306 6.74 8.01 7.90
CA THR A 306 6.37 7.90 9.31
C THR A 306 6.64 6.48 9.84
N VAL A 307 7.33 6.39 10.99
CA VAL A 307 7.46 5.17 11.80
C VAL A 307 6.60 5.34 13.04
N CYS A 308 5.40 4.76 13.03
CA CYS A 308 4.42 4.86 14.11
C CYS A 308 4.61 3.79 15.18
N ASP A 309 4.75 2.55 14.74
CA ASP A 309 4.89 1.37 15.61
C ASP A 309 5.76 0.30 14.92
N GLY A 310 5.86 -0.90 15.55
CA GLY A 310 6.67 -2.01 15.05
C GLY A 310 8.16 -1.72 15.02
N SER A 311 8.85 -2.34 14.07
CA SER A 311 10.29 -2.18 13.88
C SER A 311 10.64 -1.87 12.43
N LEU A 312 11.64 -1.00 12.24
CA LEU A 312 12.25 -0.74 10.93
C LEU A 312 13.76 -0.63 11.11
N ARG A 313 14.50 -1.63 10.60
CA ARG A 313 15.95 -1.69 10.84
C ARG A 313 16.72 -0.64 10.05
N SER A 314 16.39 -0.47 8.77
CA SER A 314 17.03 0.54 7.93
C SER A 314 16.06 1.13 6.91
N ALA A 315 16.11 2.45 6.74
CA ALA A 315 15.40 3.19 5.72
C ALA A 315 16.38 4.02 4.90
N SER A 316 16.35 3.84 3.58
CA SER A 316 17.09 4.66 2.63
C SER A 316 16.11 5.25 1.64
N ILE A 317 16.02 6.58 1.58
CA ILE A 317 15.01 7.32 0.83
C ILE A 317 15.73 8.29 -0.13
N ASP A 318 15.23 8.42 -1.36
CA ASP A 318 15.80 9.35 -2.34
C ASP A 318 15.73 10.79 -1.86
N SER A 319 14.52 11.29 -1.70
CA SER A 319 14.23 12.64 -1.20
C SER A 319 12.78 12.74 -0.72
N ILE A 320 12.48 13.72 0.12
CA ILE A 320 11.13 13.97 0.62
C ILE A 320 10.77 15.43 0.46
N SER A 321 9.59 15.70 -0.11
CA SER A 321 9.01 17.03 -0.20
C SER A 321 7.56 17.05 0.27
N THR A 322 7.23 17.92 1.23
CA THR A 322 5.85 18.15 1.66
C THR A 322 5.47 19.60 1.48
N THR A 323 4.25 19.89 0.99
CA THR A 323 3.82 21.25 0.69
C THR A 323 2.60 21.73 1.46
N GLY A 324 1.84 20.81 2.10
CA GLY A 324 0.66 21.17 2.88
C GLY A 324 1.00 21.80 4.24
N ASP A 325 0.13 22.67 4.73
CA ASP A 325 0.21 23.16 6.11
C ASP A 325 0.11 22.02 7.10
N GLY A 326 0.97 21.98 8.12
CA GLY A 326 1.05 20.87 9.07
C GLY A 326 1.62 19.57 8.52
N ALA A 327 2.11 19.57 7.27
CA ALA A 327 2.66 18.37 6.65
C ALA A 327 4.10 18.10 7.11
N VAL A 328 4.31 16.98 7.83
CA VAL A 328 5.61 16.58 8.38
C VAL A 328 6.42 15.83 7.34
N GLY A 329 7.71 16.16 7.18
CA GLY A 329 8.59 15.44 6.26
C GLY A 329 8.86 14.01 6.73
N ILE A 330 9.55 13.86 7.86
CA ILE A 330 9.82 12.58 8.52
C ILE A 330 9.36 12.64 9.97
N GLN A 331 8.62 11.61 10.42
CA GLN A 331 8.28 11.40 11.83
C GLN A 331 8.73 10.03 12.30
N VAL A 332 9.47 9.98 13.42
CA VAL A 332 9.92 8.74 14.03
C VAL A 332 9.43 8.67 15.48
N SER A 333 8.57 7.67 15.77
CA SER A 333 7.98 7.45 17.10
C SER A 333 8.48 6.15 17.75
N ARG A 334 9.25 5.33 17.04
CA ARG A 334 9.87 4.07 17.51
C ARG A 334 11.35 4.02 17.12
N GLU A 335 11.97 2.88 17.32
CA GLU A 335 13.38 2.71 16.95
C GLU A 335 13.56 2.57 15.44
N LEU A 336 14.49 3.34 14.88
CA LEU A 336 14.99 3.30 13.51
C LEU A 336 16.53 3.36 13.57
N PRO A 337 17.23 2.21 13.60
CA PRO A 337 18.68 2.17 13.71
C PRO A 337 19.42 2.97 12.65
N GLU A 338 18.97 2.89 11.39
CA GLU A 338 19.62 3.53 10.25
C GLU A 338 18.62 4.29 9.38
N LEU A 339 18.82 5.59 9.24
CA LEU A 339 18.08 6.47 8.32
C LEU A 339 19.04 7.15 7.37
N GLU A 340 18.83 6.95 6.08
CA GLU A 340 19.48 7.68 5.00
C GLU A 340 18.44 8.43 4.16
N VAL A 341 18.65 9.72 3.94
CA VAL A 341 17.97 10.48 2.87
C VAL A 341 19.08 10.95 1.93
N ARG A 342 19.08 10.42 0.70
CA ARG A 342 20.15 10.68 -0.27
C ARG A 342 20.18 12.12 -0.77
N GLY A 343 19.02 12.71 -0.94
CA GLY A 343 18.82 14.09 -1.39
C GLY A 343 18.26 14.99 -0.29
N ASP A 344 17.39 15.89 -0.67
CA ASP A 344 16.81 16.90 0.21
C ASP A 344 15.61 16.39 1.02
N LEU A 345 15.44 16.95 2.21
CA LEU A 345 14.26 16.83 3.06
C LEU A 345 13.64 18.21 3.23
N ILE A 346 12.52 18.47 2.55
CA ILE A 346 11.95 19.83 2.43
C ILE A 346 10.48 19.85 2.86
N THR A 347 10.10 20.86 3.66
CA THR A 347 8.71 21.21 3.93
C THR A 347 8.47 22.69 3.59
N THR A 348 7.35 22.99 2.91
CA THR A 348 7.02 24.38 2.52
C THR A 348 5.75 24.91 3.19
N GLY A 349 4.93 24.05 3.81
CA GLY A 349 3.74 24.45 4.55
C GLY A 349 4.06 25.13 5.89
N GLY A 350 3.03 25.73 6.48
CA GLY A 350 3.05 26.35 7.80
C GLY A 350 2.44 25.43 8.89
N THR A 351 1.70 26.01 9.82
CA THR A 351 0.88 25.28 10.79
C THR A 351 -0.50 25.04 10.20
N GLY A 352 -0.94 23.78 10.18
CA GLY A 352 -2.24 23.39 9.65
C GLY A 352 -3.21 22.97 10.74
N THR A 353 -4.41 22.59 10.32
CA THR A 353 -5.40 21.94 11.17
C THR A 353 -5.69 20.56 10.58
N SER A 354 -5.57 19.53 11.37
CA SER A 354 -5.84 18.14 10.97
C SER A 354 -6.72 17.46 12.03
N LEU A 355 -7.41 16.41 11.63
CA LEU A 355 -8.15 15.53 12.53
C LEU A 355 -7.37 14.24 12.69
N VAL A 356 -7.00 13.92 13.93
CA VAL A 356 -6.33 12.67 14.28
C VAL A 356 -7.17 11.96 15.33
N SER A 357 -7.63 10.76 15.05
CA SER A 357 -8.51 9.98 15.92
C SER A 357 -9.72 10.78 16.44
N GLY A 358 -10.36 11.55 15.53
CA GLY A 358 -11.52 12.40 15.86
C GLY A 358 -11.21 13.68 16.62
N GLU A 359 -9.96 13.92 17.03
CA GLU A 359 -9.52 15.14 17.70
C GLU A 359 -8.89 16.13 16.72
N GLN A 360 -9.25 17.42 16.86
CA GLN A 360 -8.65 18.48 16.08
C GLN A 360 -7.26 18.80 16.65
N VAL A 361 -6.23 18.62 15.83
CA VAL A 361 -4.84 18.94 16.16
C VAL A 361 -4.32 20.03 15.24
N GLN A 362 -3.27 20.74 15.68
CA GLN A 362 -2.59 21.75 14.88
C GLN A 362 -1.14 21.32 14.64
N PRO A 363 -0.91 20.41 13.68
CA PRO A 363 0.44 20.01 13.33
C PRO A 363 1.19 21.17 12.64
N SER A 364 2.50 21.19 12.83
CA SER A 364 3.42 22.10 12.17
C SER A 364 4.21 21.35 11.10
N ALA A 365 4.51 22.01 9.98
CA ALA A 365 5.25 21.42 8.87
C ALA A 365 6.76 21.26 9.19
N ILE A 366 7.08 20.41 10.15
CA ILE A 366 8.42 20.09 10.60
C ILE A 366 9.09 19.15 9.58
N ALA A 367 10.33 19.42 9.18
CA ALA A 367 11.01 18.56 8.24
C ALA A 367 11.40 17.21 8.85
N LEU A 368 12.05 17.20 10.03
CA LEU A 368 12.39 15.98 10.76
C LEU A 368 11.89 16.09 12.20
N SER A 369 11.02 15.16 12.62
CA SER A 369 10.48 15.07 13.98
C SER A 369 10.76 13.70 14.58
N VAL A 370 11.55 13.65 15.66
CA VAL A 370 11.77 12.46 16.48
C VAL A 370 10.98 12.62 17.76
N LYS A 371 9.87 11.90 17.87
CA LYS A 371 8.93 12.02 19.00
C LYS A 371 9.51 11.40 20.28
N SER A 372 8.92 11.75 21.42
CA SER A 372 9.23 11.10 22.69
C SER A 372 9.05 9.58 22.58
N GLY A 373 10.10 8.80 22.92
CA GLY A 373 10.14 7.34 22.69
C GLY A 373 10.67 6.93 21.32
N GLY A 374 10.76 7.85 20.37
CA GLY A 374 11.43 7.61 19.07
C GLY A 374 12.96 7.67 19.22
N ARG A 375 13.65 6.84 18.45
CA ARG A 375 15.10 6.81 18.41
C ARG A 375 15.62 6.55 17.01
N ILE A 376 16.52 7.40 16.54
CA ILE A 376 17.31 7.13 15.34
C ILE A 376 18.75 6.83 15.78
N GLY A 377 19.28 5.66 15.40
CA GLY A 377 20.66 5.31 15.71
C GLY A 377 21.65 6.19 14.95
N GLN A 378 21.55 6.15 13.63
CA GLN A 378 22.36 6.97 12.72
C GLN A 378 21.44 7.61 11.67
N ALA A 379 21.52 8.93 11.52
CA ALA A 379 20.82 9.70 10.51
C ALA A 379 21.85 10.35 9.56
N PHE A 380 21.74 10.03 8.27
CA PHE A 380 22.53 10.67 7.22
C PHE A 380 21.58 11.34 6.21
N ILE A 381 21.76 12.63 5.98
CA ILE A 381 21.03 13.41 4.99
C ILE A 381 22.06 13.99 4.01
N GLY A 382 22.09 13.46 2.78
CA GLY A 382 23.06 13.86 1.75
C GLY A 382 22.76 15.24 1.14
N GLY A 383 21.50 15.68 1.19
CA GLY A 383 21.10 17.04 0.82
C GLY A 383 20.93 17.94 2.04
N LYS A 384 20.05 18.93 1.91
CA LYS A 384 19.66 19.85 3.00
C LYS A 384 18.40 19.39 3.71
N ILE A 385 18.23 19.78 4.98
CA ILE A 385 16.95 19.79 5.67
C ILE A 385 16.45 21.24 5.69
N ALA A 386 15.27 21.50 5.11
CA ALA A 386 14.76 22.87 5.03
C ALA A 386 13.26 22.99 5.31
N THR A 387 12.88 24.06 6.03
CA THR A 387 11.49 24.50 6.17
C THR A 387 11.33 25.92 5.64
N TYR A 388 10.23 26.17 4.93
CA TYR A 388 9.93 27.49 4.34
C TYR A 388 8.71 28.17 4.98
N GLY A 389 7.90 27.45 5.74
CA GLY A 389 6.77 28.00 6.46
C GLY A 389 7.19 28.86 7.66
N PRO A 390 6.36 29.83 8.09
CA PRO A 390 6.68 30.73 9.20
C PRO A 390 6.48 30.07 10.57
N HIS A 391 7.24 30.54 11.58
CA HIS A 391 7.13 30.17 13.00
C HIS A 391 7.25 28.65 13.27
N LEU A 392 8.11 27.95 12.55
CA LEU A 392 8.34 26.53 12.65
C LEU A 392 9.68 26.21 13.31
N VAL A 393 9.85 24.93 13.64
CA VAL A 393 11.17 24.32 13.91
C VAL A 393 11.47 23.35 12.78
N THR A 394 12.65 23.48 12.17
CA THR A 394 13.02 22.63 11.02
C THR A 394 13.27 21.18 11.46
N VAL A 395 14.02 21.01 12.56
CA VAL A 395 14.32 19.69 13.16
C VAL A 395 13.88 19.69 14.62
N GLU A 396 13.03 18.74 14.99
CA GLU A 396 12.57 18.55 16.39
C GLU A 396 13.02 17.19 16.91
N VAL A 397 13.74 17.17 18.01
CA VAL A 397 14.24 15.95 18.65
C VAL A 397 13.79 15.91 20.12
N ASP A 398 12.58 15.37 20.34
CA ASP A 398 12.04 15.10 21.68
C ASP A 398 12.45 13.69 22.17
N GLY A 399 12.80 12.79 21.24
CA GLY A 399 13.41 11.49 21.47
C GLY A 399 14.93 11.53 21.42
N GLU A 400 15.53 10.59 20.70
CA GLU A 400 17.00 10.47 20.60
C GLU A 400 17.47 10.34 19.16
N ILE A 401 18.61 10.97 18.84
CA ILE A 401 19.42 10.69 17.64
C ILE A 401 20.84 10.40 18.11
N GLY A 402 21.35 9.20 17.82
CA GLY A 402 22.71 8.79 18.20
C GLY A 402 23.80 9.55 17.44
N SER A 403 23.63 9.68 16.12
CA SER A 403 24.46 10.53 15.26
C SER A 403 23.66 11.16 14.15
N LEU A 404 23.94 12.42 13.83
CA LEU A 404 23.30 13.18 12.76
C LEU A 404 24.38 13.78 11.85
N THR A 405 24.27 13.50 10.56
CA THR A 405 25.08 14.13 9.50
C THR A 405 24.15 14.74 8.48
N VAL A 406 24.35 16.00 8.12
CA VAL A 406 23.56 16.71 7.12
C VAL A 406 24.51 17.48 6.21
N ASP A 407 24.78 16.97 5.02
CA ASP A 407 25.79 17.54 4.12
C ASP A 407 25.40 18.93 3.62
N GLY A 408 24.11 19.11 3.28
CA GLY A 408 23.58 20.38 2.82
C GLY A 408 23.19 21.36 3.93
N GLY A 409 23.29 20.98 5.21
CA GLY A 409 22.92 21.80 6.34
C GLY A 409 21.42 21.82 6.69
N ILE A 410 21.08 22.51 7.80
CA ILE A 410 19.70 22.69 8.29
C ILE A 410 19.32 24.16 8.11
N HIS A 411 18.22 24.42 7.39
CA HIS A 411 17.82 25.76 6.97
C HIS A 411 16.37 26.07 7.35
N ALA A 412 16.18 27.00 8.29
CA ALA A 412 14.88 27.55 8.62
C ALA A 412 14.68 28.85 7.81
N GLU A 413 14.04 28.76 6.64
CA GLU A 413 13.89 29.86 5.70
C GLU A 413 12.65 30.72 5.98
N GLY A 414 11.67 30.20 6.74
CA GLY A 414 10.45 30.93 7.09
C GLY A 414 10.68 31.97 8.18
N GLU A 415 9.88 33.07 8.14
CA GLU A 415 9.92 34.11 9.18
C GLU A 415 9.66 33.52 10.57
N GLY A 416 10.48 33.86 11.55
CA GLY A 416 10.36 33.39 12.94
C GLY A 416 10.63 31.90 13.14
N SER A 417 11.08 31.19 12.09
CA SER A 417 11.37 29.76 12.16
C SER A 417 12.78 29.49 12.68
N GLY A 418 12.92 28.42 13.51
CA GLY A 418 14.15 27.96 14.11
C GLY A 418 14.77 26.75 13.44
N GLY A 419 16.08 26.57 13.55
CA GLY A 419 16.82 25.48 12.93
C GLY A 419 16.54 24.14 13.58
N ILE A 420 17.05 23.92 14.79
CA ILE A 420 16.90 22.65 15.51
C ILE A 420 16.53 22.86 16.99
N ARG A 421 15.52 22.11 17.44
CA ARG A 421 15.15 21.94 18.84
C ARG A 421 15.55 20.54 19.30
N TYR A 422 16.40 20.44 20.31
CA TYR A 422 17.01 19.15 20.67
C TYR A 422 17.36 19.05 22.15
N ARG A 423 17.60 17.82 22.64
CA ARG A 423 18.07 17.54 24.00
C ARG A 423 19.60 17.51 24.07
N PRO A 424 20.19 17.73 25.27
CA PRO A 424 21.63 17.61 25.50
C PRO A 424 22.17 16.24 25.06
N GLY A 425 23.35 16.22 24.43
CA GLY A 425 24.05 15.00 24.03
C GLY A 425 24.08 14.76 22.51
N LEU A 426 23.23 15.43 21.72
CA LEU A 426 23.33 15.36 20.27
C LEU A 426 24.52 16.22 19.78
N ASP A 427 25.45 15.59 19.08
CA ASP A 427 26.59 16.28 18.45
C ASP A 427 26.14 16.92 17.11
N LEU A 428 26.28 18.24 17.02
CA LEU A 428 25.98 19.04 15.83
C LEU A 428 27.26 19.66 15.23
N THR A 429 28.43 19.12 15.57
CA THR A 429 29.71 19.60 15.06
C THR A 429 29.77 19.39 13.53
N GLY A 430 30.15 20.43 12.81
CA GLY A 430 30.26 20.38 11.34
C GLY A 430 28.95 20.59 10.58
N ILE A 431 27.79 20.60 11.25
CA ILE A 431 26.51 20.88 10.60
C ILE A 431 26.29 22.40 10.53
N VAL A 432 26.11 22.91 9.33
CA VAL A 432 25.70 24.31 9.09
C VAL A 432 24.21 24.45 9.44
N ILE A 433 23.88 25.38 10.35
CA ILE A 433 22.49 25.62 10.76
C ILE A 433 22.20 27.10 10.55
N THR A 434 21.18 27.42 9.76
CA THR A 434 20.75 28.81 9.51
C THR A 434 19.28 28.99 9.87
N ALA A 435 18.95 30.20 10.29
CA ALA A 435 17.55 30.60 10.51
C ALA A 435 17.40 32.05 10.01
N ALA A 436 16.32 32.32 9.29
CA ALA A 436 16.06 33.66 8.72
C ALA A 436 15.87 34.72 9.81
N SER A 437 15.19 34.38 10.92
CA SER A 437 14.94 35.29 12.02
C SER A 437 14.68 34.62 13.37
N GLY A 438 14.77 33.30 13.47
CA GLY A 438 14.62 32.54 14.72
C GLY A 438 15.96 32.04 15.25
N ASP A 439 15.90 31.26 16.33
CA ASP A 439 17.08 30.63 16.92
C ASP A 439 17.59 29.48 16.04
N THR A 440 18.88 29.45 15.74
CA THR A 440 19.47 28.31 15.00
C THR A 440 19.49 27.03 15.84
N ARG A 441 19.62 27.14 17.15
CA ARG A 441 19.71 26.02 18.10
C ARG A 441 18.91 26.32 19.36
N LEU A 442 17.90 25.51 19.66
CA LEU A 442 17.10 25.57 20.87
C LEU A 442 17.29 24.30 21.69
N LEU A 443 17.97 24.42 22.82
CA LEU A 443 18.19 23.32 23.76
C LEU A 443 16.96 23.21 24.66
N ILE A 444 16.41 22.00 24.75
CA ILE A 444 15.33 21.66 25.71
C ILE A 444 15.91 20.91 26.91
N PRO A 445 15.33 21.12 28.12
CA PRO A 445 15.80 20.47 29.35
C PRO A 445 15.74 18.93 29.28
#